data_409dec532c85d7b0b4fed3695559558c
#
_entry.id   409dec532c85d7b0b4fed3695559558c
#
_cell.length_a   1.000
_cell.length_b   1.000
_cell.length_c   1.000
_cell.angle_alpha   90.00
_cell.angle_beta   90.00
_cell.angle_gamma   90.00
#
_symmetry.space_group_name_H-M   'P 1'
#
loop_
_entity.id
_entity.type
_entity.pdbx_description
1 polymer ?
#
loop_
_entity_poly.entity_id
_entity_poly.type
_entity_poly.pdbx_seq_one_letter_code
_entity_poly.pdbx_strand_id
1 'polypeptide(L)'
;MIDPTSIQLIAAILFALAITHTFSTKYFEHLAHIQPRHAGIWHLLGEVEVVFGLWAMILILFIFVLSGKHDAITYLESRNFTEPMFVFVIMVIAGTRPILDFVAAVVQRIAMLVPLNQRMVMYFLLLAFVPLLGSFITEPAAMTLAALMLRETLFSRDISTRLKYATVGVLFVNISIGGTLTPFAAPPVLMVAAKWNWDIAFMLVNFGWKAAIAVMVNALAVTWLFRREFNQVDSLKDIESVANKTPLSVVLIHLFFLVLVVVFAHHPVVFMGLFLFFLGYTAAYERHQSPLILREALLVAFFLAGLVVLGGQQQWWLQPLLMNMNETAVFFGATALTAVTDNAALTYLGSLVEGLTEEFKIALVAGAVTGGGLTVIANAPNPAGFSILKSKFDEQSIHPLGLLVAAIPPTLVAVAAFRML
;
A
#
# COMPACT_ATOMS: atom_id res chain seq x y z
N MET A 1 35.30 2.45 -9.11
CA MET A 1 34.32 2.50 -8.00
C MET A 1 34.82 3.59 -7.07
N ILE A 2 33.95 4.51 -6.66
CA ILE A 2 34.28 5.52 -5.66
C ILE A 2 34.28 4.79 -4.31
N ASP A 3 35.38 4.88 -3.55
CA ASP A 3 35.42 4.29 -2.21
C ASP A 3 34.37 4.95 -1.30
N PRO A 4 33.53 4.17 -0.64
CA PRO A 4 32.46 4.70 0.19
C PRO A 4 33.01 5.43 1.42
N THR A 5 32.36 6.51 1.81
CA THR A 5 32.65 7.19 3.07
C THR A 5 32.24 6.32 4.28
N SER A 6 32.81 6.59 5.47
CA SER A 6 32.41 5.88 6.69
C SER A 6 30.91 6.00 6.98
N ILE A 7 30.30 7.16 6.69
CA ILE A 7 28.85 7.37 6.85
C ILE A 7 28.05 6.51 5.88
N GLN A 8 28.51 6.38 4.62
CA GLN A 8 27.85 5.52 3.62
C GLN A 8 27.92 4.05 4.00
N LEU A 9 29.06 3.58 4.54
CA LEU A 9 29.19 2.20 5.02
C LEU A 9 28.28 1.94 6.24
N ILE A 10 28.26 2.85 7.22
CA ILE A 10 27.36 2.75 8.37
C ILE A 10 25.90 2.72 7.91
N ALA A 11 25.53 3.62 7.00
CA ALA A 11 24.18 3.67 6.45
C ALA A 11 23.79 2.37 5.73
N ALA A 12 24.70 1.77 4.97
CA ALA A 12 24.46 0.49 4.30
C ALA A 12 24.27 -0.66 5.31
N ILE A 13 25.06 -0.70 6.37
CA ILE A 13 24.91 -1.68 7.46
C ILE A 13 23.56 -1.47 8.16
N LEU A 14 23.21 -0.22 8.53
CA LEU A 14 21.94 0.08 9.18
C LEU A 14 20.73 -0.24 8.29
N PHE A 15 20.86 -0.02 6.98
CA PHE A 15 19.85 -0.39 6.00
C PHE A 15 19.66 -1.93 5.95
N ALA A 16 20.74 -2.69 5.92
CA ALA A 16 20.69 -4.16 5.99
C ALA A 16 20.09 -4.66 7.31
N LEU A 17 20.43 -3.99 8.43
CA LEU A 17 19.83 -4.27 9.73
C LEU A 17 18.32 -3.94 9.75
N ALA A 18 17.89 -2.85 9.11
CA ALA A 18 16.48 -2.52 8.99
C ALA A 18 15.70 -3.62 8.24
N ILE A 19 16.25 -4.09 7.10
CA ILE A 19 15.65 -5.22 6.37
C ILE A 19 15.59 -6.47 7.25
N THR A 20 16.66 -6.83 7.93
CA THR A 20 16.72 -8.00 8.83
C THR A 20 15.71 -7.86 9.98
N HIS A 21 15.59 -6.67 10.56
CA HIS A 21 14.63 -6.36 11.61
C HIS A 21 13.19 -6.57 11.14
N THR A 22 12.86 -6.18 9.91
CA THR A 22 11.51 -6.39 9.33
C THR A 22 11.09 -7.87 9.36
N PHE A 23 12.03 -8.80 9.17
CA PHE A 23 11.74 -10.24 9.31
C PHE A 23 11.66 -10.71 10.76
N SER A 24 12.17 -9.93 11.70
CA SER A 24 12.24 -10.27 13.13
C SER A 24 11.04 -9.72 13.93
N THR A 25 10.11 -9.01 13.31
CA THR A 25 8.98 -8.37 14.01
C THR A 25 8.14 -9.33 14.82
N LYS A 26 7.86 -10.54 14.32
CA LYS A 26 7.17 -11.60 15.08
C LYS A 26 7.89 -12.03 16.35
N TYR A 27 9.21 -11.98 16.36
CA TYR A 27 10.00 -12.27 17.56
C TYR A 27 9.78 -11.19 18.63
N PHE A 28 9.73 -9.92 18.23
CA PHE A 28 9.44 -8.83 19.15
C PHE A 28 7.99 -8.87 19.66
N GLU A 29 7.00 -9.22 18.84
CA GLU A 29 5.63 -9.48 19.29
C GLU A 29 5.59 -10.60 20.34
N HIS A 30 6.33 -11.69 20.13
CA HIS A 30 6.45 -12.76 21.10
C HIS A 30 7.08 -12.29 22.41
N LEU A 31 8.12 -11.45 22.36
CA LEU A 31 8.72 -10.85 23.56
C LEU A 31 7.73 -9.96 24.32
N ALA A 32 6.84 -9.25 23.61
CA ALA A 32 5.80 -8.45 24.24
C ALA A 32 4.86 -9.30 25.13
N HIS A 33 4.56 -10.52 24.71
CA HIS A 33 3.75 -11.46 25.50
C HIS A 33 4.52 -12.05 26.70
N ILE A 34 5.82 -12.32 26.55
CA ILE A 34 6.64 -12.94 27.63
C ILE A 34 7.07 -11.89 28.68
N GLN A 35 7.26 -10.64 28.28
CA GLN A 35 7.74 -9.54 29.10
C GLN A 35 6.70 -8.41 29.23
N PRO A 36 5.59 -8.60 29.95
CA PRO A 36 4.50 -7.61 30.03
C PRO A 36 4.95 -6.24 30.55
N ARG A 37 5.99 -6.21 31.40
CA ARG A 37 6.56 -4.97 31.96
C ARG A 37 7.12 -4.03 30.88
N HIS A 38 7.57 -4.57 29.76
CA HIS A 38 8.17 -3.85 28.62
C HIS A 38 7.38 -4.07 27.33
N ALA A 39 6.15 -4.56 27.42
CA ALA A 39 5.33 -4.90 26.26
C ALA A 39 5.21 -3.75 25.25
N GLY A 40 5.08 -2.50 25.71
CA GLY A 40 4.97 -1.34 24.83
C GLY A 40 6.17 -1.14 23.90
N ILE A 41 7.40 -1.36 24.41
CA ILE A 41 8.62 -1.25 23.60
C ILE A 41 8.69 -2.42 22.60
N TRP A 42 8.37 -3.65 23.06
CA TRP A 42 8.39 -4.81 22.19
C TRP A 42 7.33 -4.74 21.09
N HIS A 43 6.13 -4.23 21.39
CA HIS A 43 5.11 -3.97 20.38
C HIS A 43 5.58 -2.93 19.36
N LEU A 44 6.24 -1.86 19.84
CA LEU A 44 6.77 -0.83 18.94
C LEU A 44 7.83 -1.39 17.99
N LEU A 45 8.74 -2.23 18.51
CA LEU A 45 9.78 -2.89 17.71
C LEU A 45 9.19 -4.01 16.80
N GLY A 46 8.03 -4.52 17.13
CA GLY A 46 7.28 -5.49 16.33
C GLY A 46 6.49 -4.86 15.16
N GLU A 47 6.34 -3.54 15.12
CA GLU A 47 5.64 -2.87 14.02
C GLU A 47 6.60 -2.62 12.84
N VAL A 48 6.30 -3.24 11.69
CA VAL A 48 7.12 -3.13 10.46
C VAL A 48 7.33 -1.67 10.06
N GLU A 49 6.30 -0.85 10.22
CA GLU A 49 6.30 0.57 9.86
C GLU A 49 7.27 1.41 10.71
N VAL A 50 7.63 0.94 11.90
CA VAL A 50 8.56 1.66 12.79
C VAL A 50 10.02 1.37 12.44
N VAL A 51 10.30 0.23 11.81
CA VAL A 51 11.66 -0.28 11.62
C VAL A 51 12.57 0.73 10.92
N PHE A 52 12.18 1.21 9.76
CA PHE A 52 13.03 2.13 8.99
C PHE A 52 13.22 3.48 9.69
N GLY A 53 12.19 4.00 10.35
CA GLY A 53 12.29 5.23 11.12
C GLY A 53 13.24 5.09 12.32
N LEU A 54 13.22 3.96 13.03
CA LEU A 54 14.15 3.67 14.13
C LEU A 54 15.61 3.66 13.65
N TRP A 55 15.90 2.90 12.58
CA TRP A 55 17.27 2.80 12.07
C TRP A 55 17.74 4.09 11.42
N ALA A 56 16.82 4.89 10.84
CA ALA A 56 17.13 6.25 10.36
C ALA A 56 17.55 7.18 11.51
N MET A 57 16.86 7.13 12.64
CA MET A 57 17.24 7.89 13.84
C MET A 57 18.65 7.50 14.30
N ILE A 58 18.98 6.21 14.31
CA ILE A 58 20.32 5.73 14.66
C ILE A 58 21.36 6.25 13.66
N LEU A 59 21.07 6.28 12.35
CA LEU A 59 21.96 6.88 11.34
C LEU A 59 22.23 8.37 11.65
N ILE A 60 21.19 9.12 11.97
CA ILE A 60 21.35 10.55 12.31
C ILE A 60 22.21 10.74 13.55
N LEU A 61 22.08 9.87 14.55
CA LEU A 61 22.97 9.90 15.72
C LEU A 61 24.44 9.62 15.34
N PHE A 62 24.70 8.69 14.43
CA PHE A 62 26.05 8.45 13.91
C PHE A 62 26.59 9.67 13.15
N ILE A 63 25.79 10.30 12.28
CA ILE A 63 26.21 11.52 11.57
C ILE A 63 26.51 12.64 12.59
N PHE A 64 25.66 12.81 13.60
CA PHE A 64 25.86 13.79 14.65
C PHE A 64 27.18 13.57 15.42
N VAL A 65 27.50 12.33 15.78
CA VAL A 65 28.72 12.02 16.54
C VAL A 65 29.99 12.14 15.69
N LEU A 66 29.91 11.73 14.42
CA LEU A 66 31.09 11.67 13.53
C LEU A 66 31.36 12.99 12.81
N SER A 67 30.33 13.75 12.43
CA SER A 67 30.44 14.94 11.60
C SER A 67 29.91 16.21 12.29
N GLY A 68 29.22 16.05 13.43
CA GLY A 68 28.70 17.17 14.20
C GLY A 68 27.24 17.53 13.91
N LYS A 69 26.73 18.47 14.74
CA LYS A 69 25.32 18.90 14.70
C LYS A 69 24.92 19.49 13.35
N HIS A 70 25.79 20.32 12.78
CA HIS A 70 25.49 21.03 11.53
C HIS A 70 25.25 20.04 10.38
N ASP A 71 26.13 19.06 10.21
CA ASP A 71 26.05 18.08 9.13
C ASP A 71 24.83 17.16 9.29
N ALA A 72 24.49 16.78 10.52
CA ALA A 72 23.29 15.98 10.79
C ALA A 72 21.99 16.74 10.42
N ILE A 73 21.90 18.03 10.76
CA ILE A 73 20.75 18.88 10.39
C ILE A 73 20.71 19.08 8.88
N THR A 74 21.84 19.48 8.27
CA THR A 74 21.94 19.70 6.82
C THR A 74 21.57 18.44 6.04
N TYR A 75 22.00 17.27 6.51
CA TYR A 75 21.60 16.01 5.89
C TYR A 75 20.08 15.81 5.93
N LEU A 76 19.43 16.00 7.08
CA LEU A 76 17.98 15.89 7.20
C LEU A 76 17.22 16.89 6.32
N GLU A 77 17.65 18.18 6.34
CA GLU A 77 17.03 19.24 5.56
C GLU A 77 17.21 19.06 4.05
N SER A 78 18.25 18.33 3.63
CA SER A 78 18.48 17.99 2.23
C SER A 78 17.58 16.83 1.72
N ARG A 79 16.84 16.17 2.62
CA ARG A 79 15.92 15.07 2.24
C ARG A 79 14.55 15.63 1.86
N ASN A 80 13.90 14.98 0.89
CA ASN A 80 12.55 15.34 0.51
C ASN A 80 11.54 14.51 1.31
N PHE A 81 10.77 15.15 2.17
CA PHE A 81 9.72 14.54 2.97
C PHE A 81 8.31 14.83 2.43
N THR A 82 8.20 15.43 1.25
CA THR A 82 6.90 15.79 0.67
C THR A 82 6.02 14.54 0.49
N GLU A 83 6.57 13.47 -0.07
CA GLU A 83 5.84 12.22 -0.30
C GLU A 83 5.39 11.54 1.01
N PRO A 84 6.26 11.35 2.03
CA PRO A 84 5.82 10.86 3.34
C PRO A 84 4.70 11.68 3.98
N MET A 85 4.81 13.01 3.96
CA MET A 85 3.77 13.90 4.50
C MET A 85 2.47 13.82 3.70
N PHE A 86 2.57 13.75 2.37
CA PHE A 86 1.40 13.60 1.50
C PHE A 86 0.67 12.28 1.77
N VAL A 87 1.41 11.16 1.90
CA VAL A 87 0.81 9.85 2.23
C VAL A 87 0.06 9.91 3.56
N PHE A 88 0.63 10.54 4.58
CA PHE A 88 -0.06 10.76 5.85
C PHE A 88 -1.41 11.44 5.66
N VAL A 89 -1.42 12.58 4.99
CA VAL A 89 -2.61 13.40 4.80
C VAL A 89 -3.68 12.68 3.97
N ILE A 90 -3.26 12.14 2.81
CA ILE A 90 -4.22 11.50 1.89
C ILE A 90 -4.84 10.24 2.48
N MET A 91 -4.08 9.45 3.23
CA MET A 91 -4.59 8.25 3.91
C MET A 91 -5.65 8.60 4.95
N VAL A 92 -5.42 9.62 5.78
CA VAL A 92 -6.40 10.04 6.80
C VAL A 92 -7.69 10.51 6.16
N ILE A 93 -7.61 11.36 5.13
CA ILE A 93 -8.80 11.90 4.44
C ILE A 93 -9.56 10.77 3.73
N ALA A 94 -8.87 9.98 2.91
CA ALA A 94 -9.48 8.91 2.12
C ALA A 94 -10.05 7.77 2.98
N GLY A 95 -9.45 7.52 4.15
CA GLY A 95 -9.91 6.51 5.11
C GLY A 95 -11.12 6.93 5.95
N THR A 96 -11.67 8.13 5.75
CA THR A 96 -12.83 8.59 6.53
C THR A 96 -14.12 7.87 6.15
N ARG A 97 -14.99 7.69 7.16
CA ARG A 97 -16.28 7.04 6.99
C ARG A 97 -17.12 7.62 5.85
N PRO A 98 -17.26 8.96 5.66
CA PRO A 98 -18.05 9.50 4.55
C PRO A 98 -17.57 9.05 3.17
N ILE A 99 -16.26 8.94 2.95
CA ILE A 99 -15.70 8.48 1.67
C ILE A 99 -15.93 6.97 1.51
N LEU A 100 -15.66 6.17 2.55
CA LEU A 100 -15.86 4.72 2.50
C LEU A 100 -17.34 4.35 2.29
N ASP A 101 -18.26 5.02 2.99
CA ASP A 101 -19.73 4.85 2.83
C ASP A 101 -20.17 5.20 1.40
N PHE A 102 -19.63 6.28 0.83
CA PHE A 102 -19.92 6.69 -0.54
C PHE A 102 -19.48 5.63 -1.56
N VAL A 103 -18.24 5.14 -1.45
CA VAL A 103 -17.72 4.11 -2.37
C VAL A 103 -18.50 2.80 -2.20
N ALA A 104 -18.81 2.40 -0.97
CA ALA A 104 -19.66 1.23 -0.71
C ALA A 104 -21.04 1.35 -1.37
N ALA A 105 -21.67 2.54 -1.26
CA ALA A 105 -22.95 2.82 -1.89
C ALA A 105 -22.87 2.76 -3.42
N VAL A 106 -21.79 3.26 -4.02
CA VAL A 106 -21.54 3.17 -5.47
C VAL A 106 -21.42 1.71 -5.90
N VAL A 107 -20.60 0.91 -5.20
CA VAL A 107 -20.42 -0.52 -5.48
C VAL A 107 -21.74 -1.27 -5.40
N GLN A 108 -22.55 -1.02 -4.36
CA GLN A 108 -23.87 -1.64 -4.19
C GLN A 108 -24.84 -1.25 -5.33
N ARG A 109 -24.87 0.03 -5.72
CA ARG A 109 -25.72 0.48 -6.82
C ARG A 109 -25.35 -0.17 -8.15
N ILE A 110 -24.03 -0.24 -8.45
CA ILE A 110 -23.55 -0.93 -9.66
C ILE A 110 -23.95 -2.42 -9.61
N ALA A 111 -23.80 -3.08 -8.45
CA ALA A 111 -24.19 -4.48 -8.31
C ALA A 111 -25.68 -4.71 -8.57
N MET A 112 -26.55 -3.78 -8.15
CA MET A 112 -28.01 -3.87 -8.39
C MET A 112 -28.40 -3.64 -9.86
N LEU A 113 -27.60 -2.90 -10.63
CA LEU A 113 -27.87 -2.63 -12.04
C LEU A 113 -27.51 -3.78 -12.97
N VAL A 114 -26.67 -4.72 -12.52
CA VAL A 114 -26.24 -5.88 -13.32
C VAL A 114 -27.21 -7.03 -13.13
N PRO A 115 -27.89 -7.52 -14.20
CA PRO A 115 -28.91 -8.58 -14.10
C PRO A 115 -28.30 -9.99 -14.02
N LEU A 116 -27.35 -10.18 -13.10
CA LEU A 116 -26.68 -11.45 -12.80
C LEU A 116 -26.84 -11.78 -11.32
N ASN A 117 -26.30 -12.94 -10.89
CA ASN A 117 -26.26 -13.28 -9.48
C ASN A 117 -25.56 -12.17 -8.69
N GLN A 118 -26.33 -11.45 -7.89
CA GLN A 118 -25.89 -10.24 -7.20
C GLN A 118 -24.67 -10.46 -6.29
N ARG A 119 -24.50 -11.67 -5.76
CA ARG A 119 -23.32 -12.03 -4.95
C ARG A 119 -22.07 -12.14 -5.78
N MET A 120 -22.17 -12.80 -6.94
CA MET A 120 -21.05 -12.90 -7.88
C MET A 120 -20.63 -11.51 -8.38
N VAL A 121 -21.63 -10.66 -8.67
CA VAL A 121 -21.36 -9.28 -9.11
C VAL A 121 -20.71 -8.49 -7.98
N MET A 122 -21.23 -8.55 -6.75
CA MET A 122 -20.64 -7.88 -5.61
C MET A 122 -19.20 -8.35 -5.35
N TYR A 123 -18.98 -9.66 -5.34
CA TYR A 123 -17.65 -10.24 -5.17
C TYR A 123 -16.67 -9.77 -6.27
N PHE A 124 -17.13 -9.81 -7.51
CA PHE A 124 -16.35 -9.32 -8.64
C PHE A 124 -16.00 -7.83 -8.49
N LEU A 125 -16.97 -6.98 -8.12
CA LEU A 125 -16.73 -5.54 -7.94
C LEU A 125 -15.76 -5.26 -6.79
N LEU A 126 -15.83 -6.02 -5.70
CA LEU A 126 -14.90 -5.89 -4.59
C LEU A 126 -13.45 -6.26 -4.96
N LEU A 127 -13.28 -7.18 -5.92
CA LEU A 127 -11.96 -7.61 -6.39
C LEU A 127 -11.48 -6.90 -7.66
N ALA A 128 -12.35 -6.19 -8.39
CA ALA A 128 -11.98 -5.46 -9.60
C ALA A 128 -12.15 -3.94 -9.42
N PHE A 129 -13.38 -3.49 -9.22
CA PHE A 129 -13.71 -2.07 -9.21
C PHE A 129 -13.07 -1.34 -8.01
N VAL A 130 -13.15 -1.92 -6.80
CA VAL A 130 -12.57 -1.31 -5.60
C VAL A 130 -11.05 -1.19 -5.68
N PRO A 131 -10.28 -2.22 -6.08
CA PRO A 131 -8.86 -2.07 -6.35
C PRO A 131 -8.51 -0.95 -7.35
N LEU A 132 -9.23 -0.84 -8.45
CA LEU A 132 -9.03 0.25 -9.43
C LEU A 132 -9.40 1.62 -8.87
N LEU A 133 -10.44 1.71 -8.03
CA LEU A 133 -10.75 2.94 -7.29
C LEU A 133 -9.63 3.32 -6.32
N GLY A 134 -8.81 2.36 -5.89
CA GLY A 134 -7.61 2.61 -5.09
C GLY A 134 -6.70 3.67 -5.70
N SER A 135 -6.67 3.80 -7.03
CA SER A 135 -5.96 4.86 -7.74
C SER A 135 -6.50 6.28 -7.47
N PHE A 136 -7.69 6.42 -6.89
CA PHE A 136 -8.32 7.71 -6.60
C PHE A 136 -8.52 7.96 -5.10
N ILE A 137 -8.72 6.89 -4.32
CA ILE A 137 -8.95 6.94 -2.87
C ILE A 137 -7.79 6.38 -2.05
N THR A 138 -6.67 6.06 -2.66
CA THR A 138 -5.48 5.35 -2.15
C THR A 138 -5.66 3.84 -1.96
N GLU A 139 -4.57 3.10 -2.10
CA GLU A 139 -4.55 1.66 -1.90
C GLU A 139 -4.97 1.22 -0.47
N PRO A 140 -4.51 1.88 0.61
CA PRO A 140 -4.95 1.52 1.97
C PRO A 140 -6.45 1.69 2.20
N ALA A 141 -7.07 2.74 1.65
CA ALA A 141 -8.51 2.95 1.74
C ALA A 141 -9.28 1.88 0.96
N ALA A 142 -8.83 1.57 -0.27
CA ALA A 142 -9.43 0.51 -1.09
C ALA A 142 -9.28 -0.87 -0.45
N MET A 143 -8.10 -1.21 0.11
CA MET A 143 -7.86 -2.45 0.84
C MET A 143 -8.80 -2.59 2.03
N THR A 144 -8.88 -1.54 2.85
CA THR A 144 -9.74 -1.53 4.06
C THR A 144 -11.21 -1.74 3.68
N LEU A 145 -11.70 -0.99 2.69
CA LEU A 145 -13.07 -1.10 2.22
C LEU A 145 -13.38 -2.50 1.68
N ALA A 146 -12.55 -3.00 0.76
CA ALA A 146 -12.74 -4.33 0.16
C ALA A 146 -12.69 -5.42 1.23
N ALA A 147 -11.73 -5.39 2.14
CA ALA A 147 -11.58 -6.38 3.20
C ALA A 147 -12.76 -6.35 4.18
N LEU A 148 -13.25 -5.18 4.61
CA LEU A 148 -14.42 -5.06 5.47
C LEU A 148 -15.67 -5.60 4.79
N MET A 149 -15.93 -5.20 3.54
CA MET A 149 -17.10 -5.69 2.81
C MET A 149 -17.03 -7.20 2.54
N LEU A 150 -15.86 -7.73 2.16
CA LEU A 150 -15.66 -9.18 2.00
C LEU A 150 -15.85 -9.92 3.31
N ARG A 151 -15.35 -9.39 4.45
CA ARG A 151 -15.54 -9.98 5.78
C ARG A 151 -17.02 -10.13 6.13
N GLU A 152 -17.84 -9.16 5.81
CA GLU A 152 -19.26 -9.12 6.14
C GLU A 152 -20.13 -9.90 5.14
N THR A 153 -19.80 -9.84 3.86
CA THR A 153 -20.61 -10.44 2.80
C THR A 153 -20.25 -11.89 2.49
N LEU A 154 -18.97 -12.18 2.34
CA LEU A 154 -18.46 -13.49 1.92
C LEU A 154 -17.93 -14.32 3.09
N PHE A 155 -17.02 -13.77 3.87
CA PHE A 155 -16.32 -14.50 4.94
C PHE A 155 -17.17 -14.70 6.20
N SER A 156 -18.34 -14.09 6.29
CA SER A 156 -19.35 -14.36 7.34
C SER A 156 -20.07 -15.68 7.13
N ARG A 157 -19.84 -16.33 5.99
CA ARG A 157 -20.53 -17.54 5.55
C ARG A 157 -19.60 -18.75 5.59
N ASP A 158 -20.19 -19.94 5.55
CA ASP A 158 -19.43 -21.17 5.43
C ASP A 158 -18.99 -21.36 3.97
N ILE A 159 -17.75 -20.93 3.68
CA ILE A 159 -17.09 -21.02 2.38
C ILE A 159 -15.82 -21.83 2.50
N SER A 160 -15.41 -22.46 1.40
CA SER A 160 -14.21 -23.28 1.38
C SER A 160 -12.94 -22.47 1.73
N THR A 161 -11.99 -23.11 2.41
CA THR A 161 -10.67 -22.53 2.69
C THR A 161 -9.95 -22.13 1.40
N ARG A 162 -10.19 -22.87 0.30
CA ARG A 162 -9.64 -22.53 -1.03
C ARG A 162 -10.17 -21.20 -1.53
N LEU A 163 -11.47 -20.93 -1.43
CA LEU A 163 -12.06 -19.65 -1.80
C LEU A 163 -11.53 -18.52 -0.92
N LYS A 164 -11.37 -18.75 0.39
CA LYS A 164 -10.80 -17.76 1.31
C LYS A 164 -9.40 -17.33 0.86
N TYR A 165 -8.48 -18.27 0.64
CA TYR A 165 -7.12 -17.97 0.20
C TYR A 165 -7.08 -17.34 -1.19
N ALA A 166 -7.83 -17.87 -2.16
CA ALA A 166 -7.92 -17.31 -3.51
C ALA A 166 -8.41 -15.84 -3.48
N THR A 167 -9.40 -15.55 -2.63
CA THR A 167 -9.90 -14.17 -2.45
C THR A 167 -8.84 -13.23 -1.91
N VAL A 168 -8.10 -13.64 -0.86
CA VAL A 168 -7.05 -12.78 -0.27
C VAL A 168 -5.89 -12.61 -1.25
N GLY A 169 -5.46 -13.67 -1.95
CA GLY A 169 -4.40 -13.59 -2.95
C GLY A 169 -4.75 -12.64 -4.10
N VAL A 170 -5.96 -12.76 -4.67
CA VAL A 170 -6.43 -11.85 -5.72
C VAL A 170 -6.59 -10.43 -5.19
N LEU A 171 -7.15 -10.25 -3.99
CA LEU A 171 -7.32 -8.93 -3.38
C LEU A 171 -5.98 -8.19 -3.24
N PHE A 172 -4.97 -8.85 -2.67
CA PHE A 172 -3.66 -8.24 -2.42
C PHE A 172 -2.97 -7.87 -3.74
N VAL A 173 -2.97 -8.77 -4.72
CA VAL A 173 -2.36 -8.47 -6.03
C VAL A 173 -3.13 -7.35 -6.74
N ASN A 174 -4.46 -7.41 -6.76
CA ASN A 174 -5.26 -6.43 -7.47
C ASN A 174 -5.21 -5.05 -6.82
N ILE A 175 -5.09 -4.93 -5.49
CA ILE A 175 -4.86 -3.65 -4.81
C ILE A 175 -3.51 -3.07 -5.23
N SER A 176 -2.45 -3.88 -5.22
CA SER A 176 -1.10 -3.41 -5.54
C SER A 176 -0.96 -2.92 -6.98
N ILE A 177 -1.54 -3.64 -7.96
CA ILE A 177 -1.48 -3.19 -9.36
C ILE A 177 -2.58 -2.18 -9.69
N GLY A 178 -3.75 -2.26 -9.03
CA GLY A 178 -4.91 -1.39 -9.29
C GLY A 178 -4.70 0.06 -8.86
N GLY A 179 -3.74 0.34 -7.97
CA GLY A 179 -3.37 1.70 -7.55
C GLY A 179 -2.57 2.49 -8.59
N THR A 180 -2.21 1.90 -9.73
CA THR A 180 -1.25 2.48 -10.69
C THR A 180 -1.87 3.34 -11.80
N LEU A 181 -3.18 3.63 -11.77
CA LEU A 181 -3.82 4.51 -12.77
C LEU A 181 -3.44 5.98 -12.58
N THR A 182 -3.01 6.35 -11.39
CA THR A 182 -2.64 7.74 -11.04
C THR A 182 -1.27 7.78 -10.36
N PRO A 183 -0.55 8.92 -10.41
CA PRO A 183 0.78 9.04 -9.82
C PRO A 183 0.80 9.24 -8.29
N PHE A 184 -0.36 9.32 -7.63
CA PHE A 184 -0.46 9.75 -6.23
C PHE A 184 -1.10 8.73 -5.28
N ALA A 185 -1.50 7.54 -5.77
CA ALA A 185 -2.28 6.61 -4.94
C ALA A 185 -1.50 5.41 -4.45
N ALA A 186 -0.64 4.84 -5.29
CA ALA A 186 0.20 3.70 -4.97
C ALA A 186 1.54 4.18 -4.37
N PRO A 187 1.92 3.76 -3.16
CA PRO A 187 3.19 4.17 -2.56
C PRO A 187 4.42 3.99 -3.46
N PRO A 188 4.61 2.86 -4.18
CA PRO A 188 5.77 2.69 -5.06
C PRO A 188 5.80 3.65 -6.25
N VAL A 189 4.64 4.10 -6.73
CA VAL A 189 4.55 5.11 -7.79
C VAL A 189 4.80 6.50 -7.22
N LEU A 190 4.16 6.82 -6.11
CA LEU A 190 4.23 8.12 -5.45
C LEU A 190 5.67 8.50 -5.09
N MET A 191 6.47 7.54 -4.62
CA MET A 191 7.87 7.76 -4.27
C MET A 191 8.76 8.19 -5.45
N VAL A 192 8.33 8.00 -6.67
CA VAL A 192 9.13 8.26 -7.88
C VAL A 192 8.48 9.23 -8.87
N ALA A 193 7.16 9.35 -8.85
CA ALA A 193 6.40 10.06 -9.88
C ALA A 193 6.82 11.53 -10.02
N ALA A 194 6.98 12.24 -8.89
CA ALA A 194 7.44 13.63 -8.89
C ALA A 194 8.86 13.76 -9.46
N LYS A 195 9.76 12.87 -9.04
CA LYS A 195 11.17 12.87 -9.46
C LYS A 195 11.35 12.59 -10.96
N TRP A 196 10.50 11.71 -11.51
CA TRP A 196 10.55 11.31 -12.92
C TRP A 196 9.56 12.07 -13.80
N ASN A 197 8.82 13.04 -13.24
CA ASN A 197 7.80 13.85 -13.92
C ASN A 197 6.69 12.99 -14.55
N TRP A 198 6.26 11.92 -13.87
CA TRP A 198 5.17 11.06 -14.31
C TRP A 198 3.82 11.66 -13.91
N ASP A 199 3.05 12.05 -14.88
CA ASP A 199 1.69 12.57 -14.71
C ASP A 199 0.62 11.48 -14.88
N ILE A 200 -0.65 11.88 -14.77
CA ILE A 200 -1.79 10.95 -14.93
C ILE A 200 -1.80 10.34 -16.35
N ALA A 201 -1.49 11.11 -17.38
CA ALA A 201 -1.47 10.61 -18.75
C ALA A 201 -0.37 9.55 -18.93
N PHE A 202 0.82 9.81 -18.40
CA PHE A 202 1.92 8.84 -18.39
C PHE A 202 1.51 7.54 -17.68
N MET A 203 0.89 7.66 -16.49
CA MET A 203 0.46 6.49 -15.71
C MET A 203 -0.60 5.68 -16.47
N LEU A 204 -1.60 6.32 -17.06
CA LEU A 204 -2.63 5.63 -17.81
C LEU A 204 -2.08 4.89 -19.03
N VAL A 205 -1.13 5.49 -19.77
CA VAL A 205 -0.54 4.93 -20.99
C VAL A 205 0.41 3.77 -20.67
N ASN A 206 1.22 3.87 -19.62
CA ASN A 206 2.28 2.89 -19.36
C ASN A 206 1.87 1.79 -18.37
N PHE A 207 0.97 2.08 -17.43
CA PHE A 207 0.56 1.18 -16.34
C PHE A 207 -0.95 0.95 -16.30
N GLY A 208 -1.76 1.99 -16.33
CA GLY A 208 -3.15 1.98 -15.90
C GLY A 208 -4.03 1.00 -16.68
N TRP A 209 -4.00 1.02 -18.01
CA TRP A 209 -4.81 0.11 -18.82
C TRP A 209 -4.36 -1.34 -18.70
N LYS A 210 -3.04 -1.60 -18.57
CA LYS A 210 -2.49 -2.95 -18.37
C LYS A 210 -2.91 -3.49 -17.01
N ALA A 211 -2.79 -2.68 -15.97
CA ALA A 211 -3.26 -3.00 -14.64
C ALA A 211 -4.78 -3.26 -14.61
N ALA A 212 -5.57 -2.44 -15.29
CA ALA A 212 -7.02 -2.63 -15.37
C ALA A 212 -7.39 -3.97 -16.02
N ILE A 213 -6.72 -4.35 -17.11
CA ILE A 213 -6.90 -5.66 -17.75
C ILE A 213 -6.54 -6.77 -16.76
N ALA A 214 -5.38 -6.71 -16.11
CA ALA A 214 -4.94 -7.75 -15.17
C ALA A 214 -5.93 -7.90 -13.99
N VAL A 215 -6.35 -6.78 -13.40
CA VAL A 215 -7.34 -6.74 -12.31
C VAL A 215 -8.66 -7.37 -12.74
N MET A 216 -9.16 -7.02 -13.93
CA MET A 216 -10.40 -7.58 -14.47
C MET A 216 -10.27 -9.08 -14.72
N VAL A 217 -9.18 -9.54 -15.34
CA VAL A 217 -8.94 -10.97 -15.61
C VAL A 217 -8.85 -11.75 -14.29
N ASN A 218 -8.09 -11.27 -13.31
CA ASN A 218 -7.95 -11.91 -12.00
C ASN A 218 -9.31 -12.05 -11.30
N ALA A 219 -10.09 -10.97 -11.25
CA ALA A 219 -11.39 -10.97 -10.60
C ALA A 219 -12.40 -11.86 -11.34
N LEU A 220 -12.42 -11.83 -12.67
CA LEU A 220 -13.28 -12.71 -13.48
C LEU A 220 -12.90 -14.17 -13.30
N ALA A 221 -11.61 -14.50 -13.34
CA ALA A 221 -11.12 -15.87 -13.21
C ALA A 221 -11.51 -16.48 -11.87
N VAL A 222 -11.27 -15.77 -10.75
CA VAL A 222 -11.65 -16.28 -9.42
C VAL A 222 -13.16 -16.37 -9.24
N THR A 223 -13.92 -15.38 -9.71
CA THR A 223 -15.39 -15.39 -9.66
C THR A 223 -15.96 -16.57 -10.44
N TRP A 224 -15.44 -16.85 -11.63
CA TRP A 224 -15.88 -17.95 -12.47
C TRP A 224 -15.48 -19.31 -11.89
N LEU A 225 -14.26 -19.44 -11.36
CA LEU A 225 -13.74 -20.66 -10.76
C LEU A 225 -14.62 -21.15 -9.59
N PHE A 226 -15.03 -20.22 -8.74
CA PHE A 226 -15.84 -20.52 -7.54
C PHE A 226 -17.32 -20.25 -7.72
N ARG A 227 -17.84 -20.07 -8.95
CA ARG A 227 -19.25 -19.74 -9.22
C ARG A 227 -20.26 -20.69 -8.58
N ARG A 228 -19.88 -21.97 -8.37
CA ARG A 228 -20.76 -22.97 -7.75
C ARG A 228 -20.97 -22.71 -6.26
N GLU A 229 -19.96 -22.22 -5.55
CA GLU A 229 -20.07 -21.87 -4.12
C GLU A 229 -21.01 -20.67 -3.90
N PHE A 230 -20.99 -19.69 -4.80
CA PHE A 230 -21.89 -18.53 -4.71
C PHE A 230 -23.37 -18.89 -4.91
N ASN A 231 -23.69 -19.97 -5.60
CA ASN A 231 -25.07 -20.41 -5.83
C ASN A 231 -25.68 -21.19 -4.65
N GLN A 232 -24.84 -21.70 -3.74
CA GLN A 232 -25.27 -22.53 -2.60
C GLN A 232 -25.57 -21.73 -1.34
N VAL A 233 -25.19 -20.45 -1.31
CA VAL A 233 -25.34 -19.59 -0.12
C VAL A 233 -26.70 -18.88 -0.15
N ASP A 234 -27.49 -18.86 0.95
CA ASP A 234 -28.82 -18.23 1.06
C ASP A 234 -28.83 -16.71 0.87
N SER A 235 -29.99 -16.11 0.57
CA SER A 235 -30.20 -14.75 0.06
C SER A 235 -29.57 -13.61 0.88
N LEU A 236 -29.14 -12.53 0.15
CA LEU A 236 -28.54 -11.29 0.66
C LEU A 236 -29.52 -10.38 1.44
N LYS A 237 -30.33 -10.89 2.35
CA LYS A 237 -31.28 -10.02 3.09
C LYS A 237 -30.62 -9.04 4.07
N ASP A 238 -29.31 -9.17 4.32
CA ASP A 238 -28.63 -8.43 5.39
C ASP A 238 -27.71 -7.28 4.94
N ILE A 239 -27.65 -6.94 3.65
CA ILE A 239 -26.77 -5.83 3.16
C ILE A 239 -27.40 -4.45 3.39
N GLU A 240 -28.68 -4.38 3.71
CA GLU A 240 -29.36 -3.09 3.97
C GLU A 240 -28.87 -2.34 5.23
N SER A 241 -28.15 -3.00 6.13
CA SER A 241 -27.80 -2.42 7.45
C SER A 241 -26.49 -1.62 7.50
N VAL A 242 -25.62 -1.67 6.48
CA VAL A 242 -24.31 -0.98 6.53
C VAL A 242 -24.40 0.48 6.09
N ALA A 243 -25.46 0.89 5.44
CA ALA A 243 -25.63 2.29 5.00
C ALA A 243 -26.30 3.14 6.08
N ASN A 244 -25.60 3.43 7.17
CA ASN A 244 -25.90 4.64 7.94
C ASN A 244 -25.60 5.82 7.01
N LYS A 245 -26.69 6.40 6.45
CA LYS A 245 -26.61 7.37 5.36
C LYS A 245 -25.91 8.65 5.82
N THR A 246 -24.61 8.71 5.60
CA THR A 246 -23.87 9.98 5.71
C THR A 246 -24.51 11.01 4.77
N PRO A 247 -24.86 12.21 5.22
CA PRO A 247 -25.46 13.23 4.36
C PRO A 247 -24.55 13.53 3.17
N LEU A 248 -25.15 13.66 1.97
CA LEU A 248 -24.40 13.93 0.73
C LEU A 248 -23.51 15.18 0.84
N SER A 249 -23.97 16.21 1.56
CA SER A 249 -23.18 17.43 1.80
C SER A 249 -21.87 17.13 2.53
N VAL A 250 -21.89 16.24 3.53
CA VAL A 250 -20.69 15.83 4.27
C VAL A 250 -19.75 15.04 3.34
N VAL A 251 -20.30 14.11 2.55
CA VAL A 251 -19.52 13.35 1.55
C VAL A 251 -18.84 14.30 0.55
N LEU A 252 -19.59 15.24 -0.01
CA LEU A 252 -19.04 16.18 -1.00
C LEU A 252 -17.91 17.05 -0.43
N ILE A 253 -18.01 17.47 0.82
CA ILE A 253 -16.94 18.22 1.47
C ILE A 253 -15.70 17.36 1.69
N HIS A 254 -15.84 16.09 2.08
CA HIS A 254 -14.70 15.17 2.20
C HIS A 254 -14.03 14.92 0.84
N LEU A 255 -14.81 14.68 -0.22
CA LEU A 255 -14.30 14.54 -1.58
C LEU A 255 -13.62 15.83 -2.08
N PHE A 256 -14.16 17.00 -1.73
CA PHE A 256 -13.54 18.27 -2.05
C PHE A 256 -12.16 18.44 -1.42
N PHE A 257 -12.01 18.13 -0.12
CA PHE A 257 -10.70 18.12 0.53
C PHE A 257 -9.75 17.10 -0.08
N LEU A 258 -10.24 15.89 -0.39
CA LEU A 258 -9.45 14.87 -1.07
C LEU A 258 -8.88 15.39 -2.40
N VAL A 259 -9.73 15.96 -3.24
CA VAL A 259 -9.33 16.53 -4.54
C VAL A 259 -8.33 17.68 -4.36
N LEU A 260 -8.58 18.61 -3.42
CA LEU A 260 -7.66 19.72 -3.18
C LEU A 260 -6.27 19.22 -2.75
N VAL A 261 -6.21 18.25 -1.83
CA VAL A 261 -4.93 17.68 -1.37
C VAL A 261 -4.18 17.02 -2.55
N VAL A 262 -4.89 16.32 -3.44
CA VAL A 262 -4.30 15.74 -4.66
C VAL A 262 -3.78 16.82 -5.62
N VAL A 263 -4.56 17.87 -5.86
CA VAL A 263 -4.15 18.99 -6.73
C VAL A 263 -2.88 19.67 -6.21
N PHE A 264 -2.75 19.77 -4.89
CA PHE A 264 -1.58 20.38 -4.24
C PHE A 264 -0.57 19.37 -3.70
N ALA A 265 -0.52 18.15 -4.24
CA ALA A 265 0.34 17.05 -3.74
C ALA A 265 1.83 17.42 -3.63
N HIS A 266 2.33 18.31 -4.50
CA HIS A 266 3.74 18.77 -4.50
C HIS A 266 3.97 20.05 -3.67
N HIS A 267 2.96 20.54 -2.96
CA HIS A 267 3.02 21.76 -2.14
C HIS A 267 2.74 21.46 -0.67
N PRO A 268 3.73 20.97 0.11
CA PRO A 268 3.52 20.47 1.48
C PRO A 268 2.87 21.49 2.42
N VAL A 269 3.24 22.77 2.31
CA VAL A 269 2.62 23.81 3.14
C VAL A 269 1.13 23.94 2.86
N VAL A 270 0.72 23.81 1.59
CA VAL A 270 -0.68 23.95 1.18
C VAL A 270 -1.50 22.74 1.63
N PHE A 271 -1.06 21.53 1.29
CA PHE A 271 -1.84 20.35 1.66
C PHE A 271 -1.87 20.09 3.18
N MET A 272 -0.83 20.47 3.93
CA MET A 272 -0.85 20.43 5.39
C MET A 272 -1.83 21.46 5.97
N GLY A 273 -1.89 22.67 5.41
CA GLY A 273 -2.89 23.66 5.78
C GLY A 273 -4.33 23.19 5.52
N LEU A 274 -4.57 22.58 4.35
CA LEU A 274 -5.84 21.94 4.01
C LEU A 274 -6.20 20.82 4.99
N PHE A 275 -5.21 20.01 5.37
CA PHE A 275 -5.39 18.92 6.32
C PHE A 275 -5.79 19.43 7.73
N LEU A 276 -5.14 20.48 8.23
CA LEU A 276 -5.50 21.08 9.52
C LEU A 276 -6.94 21.63 9.49
N PHE A 277 -7.32 22.24 8.37
CA PHE A 277 -8.70 22.72 8.19
C PHE A 277 -9.69 21.54 8.13
N PHE A 278 -9.32 20.46 7.45
CA PHE A 278 -10.10 19.23 7.40
C PHE A 278 -10.29 18.60 8.80
N LEU A 279 -9.26 18.57 9.64
CA LEU A 279 -9.37 18.08 11.02
C LEU A 279 -10.36 18.93 11.84
N GLY A 280 -10.33 20.25 11.67
CA GLY A 280 -11.33 21.13 12.29
C GLY A 280 -12.75 20.83 11.81
N TYR A 281 -12.91 20.58 10.51
CA TYR A 281 -14.21 20.20 9.93
C TYR A 281 -14.71 18.86 10.48
N THR A 282 -13.85 17.83 10.54
CA THR A 282 -14.24 16.52 11.07
C THR A 282 -14.61 16.57 12.53
N ALA A 283 -13.94 17.40 13.36
CA ALA A 283 -14.30 17.64 14.74
C ALA A 283 -15.66 18.32 14.88
N ALA A 284 -15.97 19.30 14.01
CA ALA A 284 -17.26 19.98 14.01
C ALA A 284 -18.44 19.07 13.61
N TYR A 285 -18.17 18.05 12.80
CA TYR A 285 -19.16 17.08 12.32
C TYR A 285 -18.89 15.65 12.82
N GLU A 286 -18.39 15.51 14.03
CA GLU A 286 -17.97 14.25 14.66
C GLU A 286 -19.03 13.13 14.58
N ARG A 287 -20.33 13.47 14.68
CA ARG A 287 -21.45 12.51 14.56
C ARG A 287 -21.46 11.70 13.25
N HIS A 288 -20.79 12.18 12.20
CA HIS A 288 -20.71 11.54 10.90
C HIS A 288 -19.36 10.87 10.67
N GLN A 289 -18.46 10.90 11.65
CA GLN A 289 -17.12 10.33 11.57
C GLN A 289 -17.04 8.99 12.33
N SER A 290 -16.13 8.16 11.90
CA SER A 290 -15.48 7.15 12.74
C SER A 290 -14.15 7.72 13.22
N PRO A 291 -13.50 7.15 14.25
CA PRO A 291 -12.15 7.56 14.63
C PRO A 291 -11.23 7.62 13.41
N LEU A 292 -10.54 8.74 13.25
CA LEU A 292 -9.61 8.93 12.15
C LEU A 292 -8.41 7.98 12.29
N ILE A 293 -7.94 7.41 11.21
CA ILE A 293 -6.78 6.50 11.17
C ILE A 293 -5.44 7.26 11.26
N LEU A 294 -5.33 8.18 12.21
CA LEU A 294 -4.16 9.05 12.36
C LEU A 294 -2.90 8.24 12.70
N ARG A 295 -3.02 7.24 13.59
CA ARG A 295 -1.88 6.43 14.03
C ARG A 295 -1.34 5.59 12.88
N GLU A 296 -2.21 4.89 12.18
CA GLU A 296 -1.85 4.01 11.07
C GLU A 296 -1.22 4.80 9.91
N ALA A 297 -1.82 5.94 9.56
CA ALA A 297 -1.29 6.82 8.52
C ALA A 297 0.07 7.43 8.93
N LEU A 298 0.24 7.82 10.21
CA LEU A 298 1.51 8.32 10.73
C LEU A 298 2.60 7.26 10.70
N LEU A 299 2.29 6.01 11.03
CA LEU A 299 3.25 4.90 10.97
C LEU A 299 3.75 4.66 9.55
N VAL A 300 2.86 4.65 8.54
CA VAL A 300 3.26 4.54 7.13
C VAL A 300 4.13 5.73 6.71
N ALA A 301 3.76 6.95 7.09
CA ALA A 301 4.59 8.13 6.80
C ALA A 301 5.96 8.07 7.48
N PHE A 302 6.03 7.55 8.71
CA PHE A 302 7.28 7.37 9.45
C PHE A 302 8.18 6.32 8.79
N PHE A 303 7.59 5.22 8.30
CA PHE A 303 8.30 4.23 7.48
C PHE A 303 8.93 4.89 6.24
N LEU A 304 8.12 5.61 5.45
CA LEU A 304 8.58 6.27 4.23
C LEU A 304 9.64 7.36 4.53
N ALA A 305 9.46 8.15 5.59
CA ALA A 305 10.44 9.13 6.03
C ALA A 305 11.77 8.47 6.44
N GLY A 306 11.70 7.38 7.21
CA GLY A 306 12.87 6.58 7.57
C GLY A 306 13.60 6.01 6.34
N LEU A 307 12.83 5.54 5.36
CA LEU A 307 13.35 5.07 4.08
C LEU A 307 14.09 6.18 3.32
N VAL A 308 13.54 7.41 3.29
CA VAL A 308 14.16 8.57 2.64
C VAL A 308 15.51 8.92 3.32
N VAL A 309 15.56 8.84 4.64
CA VAL A 309 16.80 9.12 5.40
C VAL A 309 17.84 8.02 5.19
N LEU A 310 17.50 6.75 5.41
CA LEU A 310 18.43 5.63 5.24
C LEU A 310 18.86 5.42 3.79
N GLY A 311 17.89 5.52 2.87
CA GLY A 311 18.09 5.31 1.44
C GLY A 311 18.98 6.38 0.82
N GLY A 312 18.94 7.62 1.31
CA GLY A 312 19.73 8.73 0.77
C GLY A 312 21.25 8.52 0.75
N GLN A 313 21.74 7.51 1.47
CA GLN A 313 23.16 7.13 1.49
C GLN A 313 23.48 5.85 0.70
N GLN A 314 22.51 5.27 -0.05
CA GLN A 314 22.68 3.97 -0.71
C GLN A 314 23.14 4.06 -2.16
N GLN A 315 23.15 5.24 -2.79
CA GLN A 315 23.41 5.42 -4.22
C GLN A 315 24.76 4.78 -4.68
N TRP A 316 25.79 4.84 -3.87
CA TRP A 316 27.15 4.42 -4.23
C TRP A 316 27.26 2.95 -4.66
N TRP A 317 26.47 2.05 -4.10
CA TRP A 317 26.43 0.64 -4.47
C TRP A 317 25.25 0.29 -5.39
N LEU A 318 24.13 1.04 -5.29
CA LEU A 318 22.96 0.86 -6.15
C LEU A 318 23.23 1.26 -7.59
N GLN A 319 23.97 2.37 -7.80
CA GLN A 319 24.31 2.88 -9.13
C GLN A 319 24.97 1.81 -10.00
N PRO A 320 26.12 1.20 -9.62
CA PRO A 320 26.75 0.18 -10.43
C PRO A 320 25.93 -1.10 -10.54
N LEU A 321 25.14 -1.44 -9.52
CA LEU A 321 24.29 -2.63 -9.56
C LEU A 321 23.19 -2.50 -10.63
N LEU A 322 22.40 -1.42 -10.57
CA LEU A 322 21.24 -1.24 -11.46
C LEU A 322 21.66 -0.92 -12.89
N MET A 323 22.73 -0.16 -13.09
CA MET A 323 23.25 0.15 -14.43
C MET A 323 23.77 -1.08 -15.20
N ASN A 324 24.06 -2.18 -14.51
CA ASN A 324 24.45 -3.45 -15.14
C ASN A 324 23.26 -4.40 -15.40
N MET A 325 22.04 -4.02 -15.03
CA MET A 325 20.83 -4.82 -15.26
C MET A 325 20.11 -4.35 -16.53
N ASN A 326 19.48 -5.28 -17.23
CA ASN A 326 18.51 -4.94 -18.28
C ASN A 326 17.09 -4.85 -17.70
N GLU A 327 16.16 -4.32 -18.50
CA GLU A 327 14.75 -4.12 -18.14
C GLU A 327 14.06 -5.41 -17.69
N THR A 328 14.37 -6.53 -18.30
CA THR A 328 13.81 -7.84 -17.93
C THR A 328 14.32 -8.28 -16.57
N ALA A 329 15.61 -8.15 -16.31
CA ALA A 329 16.22 -8.51 -15.05
C ALA A 329 15.70 -7.62 -13.91
N VAL A 330 15.54 -6.29 -14.14
CA VAL A 330 15.00 -5.40 -13.11
C VAL A 330 13.53 -5.67 -12.85
N PHE A 331 12.71 -5.95 -13.86
CA PHE A 331 11.29 -6.30 -13.68
C PHE A 331 11.12 -7.54 -12.78
N PHE A 332 11.73 -8.65 -13.15
CA PHE A 332 11.62 -9.89 -12.37
C PHE A 332 12.35 -9.82 -11.04
N GLY A 333 13.48 -9.12 -10.99
CA GLY A 333 14.22 -8.84 -9.76
C GLY A 333 13.38 -8.03 -8.77
N ALA A 334 12.74 -6.94 -9.22
CA ALA A 334 11.83 -6.15 -8.41
C ALA A 334 10.61 -6.96 -7.96
N THR A 335 10.00 -7.75 -8.86
CA THR A 335 8.88 -8.62 -8.50
C THR A 335 9.25 -9.62 -7.39
N ALA A 336 10.41 -10.25 -7.49
CA ALA A 336 10.86 -11.24 -6.50
C ALA A 336 11.29 -10.57 -5.17
N LEU A 337 12.02 -9.46 -5.25
CA LEU A 337 12.48 -8.73 -4.05
C LEU A 337 11.31 -8.12 -3.29
N THR A 338 10.27 -7.65 -3.96
CA THR A 338 9.06 -7.13 -3.31
C THR A 338 8.37 -8.19 -2.44
N ALA A 339 8.47 -9.47 -2.77
CA ALA A 339 7.92 -10.52 -1.92
C ALA A 339 8.56 -10.59 -0.52
N VAL A 340 9.76 -10.05 -0.37
CA VAL A 340 10.54 -10.05 0.88
C VAL A 340 10.85 -8.65 1.41
N THR A 341 10.48 -7.60 0.64
CA THR A 341 10.61 -6.19 1.05
C THR A 341 9.35 -5.42 0.65
N ASP A 342 9.25 -4.16 1.08
CA ASP A 342 8.17 -3.27 0.63
C ASP A 342 8.44 -2.73 -0.79
N ASN A 343 7.39 -2.62 -1.62
CA ASN A 343 7.50 -2.17 -3.01
C ASN A 343 7.90 -0.69 -3.13
N ALA A 344 7.46 0.18 -2.21
CA ALA A 344 7.85 1.59 -2.20
C ALA A 344 9.34 1.76 -1.86
N ALA A 345 9.88 0.88 -1.00
CA ALA A 345 11.30 0.85 -0.70
C ALA A 345 12.14 0.58 -1.95
N LEU A 346 11.74 -0.40 -2.77
CA LEU A 346 12.47 -0.74 -4.01
C LEU A 346 12.42 0.37 -5.04
N THR A 347 11.26 0.97 -5.27
CA THR A 347 11.13 2.05 -6.24
C THR A 347 11.87 3.30 -5.80
N TYR A 348 11.78 3.66 -4.51
CA TYR A 348 12.57 4.76 -3.96
C TYR A 348 14.06 4.56 -4.15
N LEU A 349 14.61 3.39 -3.78
CA LEU A 349 16.02 3.09 -3.97
C LEU A 349 16.44 3.17 -5.43
N GLY A 350 15.63 2.62 -6.34
CA GLY A 350 15.85 2.75 -7.77
C GLY A 350 15.86 4.20 -8.25
N SER A 351 15.04 5.06 -7.64
CA SER A 351 15.02 6.48 -7.98
C SER A 351 16.29 7.24 -7.62
N LEU A 352 17.12 6.71 -6.74
CA LEU A 352 18.40 7.33 -6.37
C LEU A 352 19.46 7.16 -7.47
N VAL A 353 19.27 6.22 -8.39
CA VAL A 353 20.19 5.95 -9.50
C VAL A 353 19.92 6.93 -10.64
N GLU A 354 20.97 7.56 -11.11
CA GLU A 354 20.93 8.51 -12.22
C GLU A 354 21.20 7.82 -13.56
N GLY A 355 20.68 8.39 -14.65
CA GLY A 355 20.93 7.89 -16.01
C GLY A 355 20.15 6.64 -16.39
N LEU A 356 19.12 6.24 -15.63
CA LEU A 356 18.22 5.16 -16.01
C LEU A 356 17.35 5.56 -17.21
N THR A 357 17.18 4.65 -18.16
CA THR A 357 16.26 4.84 -19.29
C THR A 357 14.81 4.83 -18.81
N GLU A 358 13.90 5.39 -19.60
CA GLU A 358 12.48 5.40 -19.25
C GLU A 358 11.89 3.99 -19.15
N GLU A 359 12.28 3.11 -20.10
CA GLU A 359 11.89 1.71 -20.13
C GLU A 359 12.36 0.95 -18.88
N PHE A 360 13.56 1.24 -18.39
CA PHE A 360 14.08 0.67 -17.14
C PHE A 360 13.26 1.11 -15.94
N LYS A 361 12.93 2.41 -15.84
CA LYS A 361 12.10 2.97 -14.74
C LYS A 361 10.70 2.34 -14.75
N ILE A 362 10.08 2.22 -15.93
CA ILE A 362 8.77 1.55 -16.10
C ILE A 362 8.88 0.09 -15.65
N ALA A 363 9.91 -0.64 -16.08
CA ALA A 363 10.11 -2.03 -15.71
C ALA A 363 10.31 -2.21 -14.20
N LEU A 364 11.06 -1.32 -13.55
CA LEU A 364 11.29 -1.35 -12.11
C LEU A 364 9.98 -1.19 -11.34
N VAL A 365 9.18 -0.15 -11.68
CA VAL A 365 7.92 0.12 -10.98
C VAL A 365 6.89 -0.97 -11.29
N ALA A 366 6.77 -1.39 -12.56
CA ALA A 366 5.88 -2.49 -12.94
C ALA A 366 6.21 -3.79 -12.20
N GLY A 367 7.51 -4.12 -12.06
CA GLY A 367 7.96 -5.26 -11.28
C GLY A 367 7.61 -5.14 -9.80
N ALA A 368 7.87 -3.98 -9.20
CA ALA A 368 7.58 -3.72 -7.80
C ALA A 368 6.09 -3.84 -7.47
N VAL A 369 5.19 -3.23 -8.27
CA VAL A 369 3.74 -3.35 -8.06
C VAL A 369 3.23 -4.76 -8.34
N THR A 370 3.81 -5.48 -9.29
CA THR A 370 3.47 -6.87 -9.59
C THR A 370 3.77 -7.80 -8.41
N GLY A 371 4.88 -7.58 -7.71
CA GLY A 371 5.26 -8.36 -6.52
C GLY A 371 4.50 -7.99 -5.25
N GLY A 372 3.86 -6.81 -5.21
CA GLY A 372 3.27 -6.24 -3.98
C GLY A 372 2.13 -7.04 -3.35
N GLY A 373 1.53 -7.97 -4.07
CA GLY A 373 0.49 -8.85 -3.52
C GLY A 373 0.98 -10.20 -2.98
N LEU A 374 2.26 -10.53 -3.15
CA LEU A 374 2.78 -11.88 -2.86
C LEU A 374 2.82 -12.21 -1.37
N THR A 375 3.08 -11.22 -0.52
CA THR A 375 3.17 -11.40 0.94
C THR A 375 2.54 -10.23 1.69
N VAL A 376 2.37 -10.38 3.00
CA VAL A 376 1.82 -9.31 3.84
C VAL A 376 2.73 -8.09 3.88
N ILE A 377 4.04 -8.26 3.84
CA ILE A 377 5.03 -7.17 3.93
C ILE A 377 5.35 -6.53 2.57
N ALA A 378 4.89 -7.12 1.48
CA ALA A 378 5.23 -6.69 0.13
C ALA A 378 4.65 -5.33 -0.27
N ASN A 379 3.57 -4.88 0.38
CA ASN A 379 2.93 -3.60 0.12
C ASN A 379 2.28 -3.05 1.40
N ALA A 380 2.38 -1.77 1.64
CA ALA A 380 1.89 -1.06 2.83
C ALA A 380 0.42 -1.33 3.21
N PRO A 381 -0.56 -1.46 2.28
CA PRO A 381 -1.95 -1.77 2.63
C PRO A 381 -2.20 -3.23 3.06
N ASN A 382 -1.31 -4.17 2.76
CA ASN A 382 -1.53 -5.60 3.00
C ASN A 382 -1.74 -5.96 4.47
N PRO A 383 -0.98 -5.39 5.44
CA PRO A 383 -1.22 -5.64 6.87
C PRO A 383 -2.64 -5.30 7.32
N ALA A 384 -3.24 -4.23 6.79
CA ALA A 384 -4.62 -3.85 7.10
C ALA A 384 -5.61 -4.90 6.60
N GLY A 385 -5.49 -5.33 5.33
CA GLY A 385 -6.31 -6.42 4.77
C GLY A 385 -6.16 -7.73 5.56
N PHE A 386 -4.92 -8.08 5.88
CA PHE A 386 -4.61 -9.26 6.71
C PHE A 386 -5.30 -9.18 8.09
N SER A 387 -5.16 -8.06 8.79
CA SER A 387 -5.72 -7.87 10.13
C SER A 387 -7.25 -7.96 10.15
N ILE A 388 -7.92 -7.41 9.13
CA ILE A 388 -9.38 -7.44 9.00
C ILE A 388 -9.90 -8.85 8.73
N LEU A 389 -9.19 -9.63 7.91
CA LEU A 389 -9.66 -10.93 7.42
C LEU A 389 -9.18 -12.12 8.24
N LYS A 390 -8.07 -12.03 8.97
CA LYS A 390 -7.44 -13.14 9.71
C LYS A 390 -8.39 -13.87 10.65
N SER A 391 -9.32 -13.15 11.30
CA SER A 391 -10.29 -13.72 12.24
C SER A 391 -11.29 -14.71 11.59
N LYS A 392 -11.34 -14.77 10.25
CA LYS A 392 -12.20 -15.65 9.46
C LYS A 392 -11.49 -16.89 8.93
N PHE A 393 -10.22 -17.06 9.29
CA PHE A 393 -9.42 -18.23 8.97
C PHE A 393 -9.24 -19.12 10.20
N ASP A 394 -8.88 -20.38 9.97
CA ASP A 394 -8.55 -21.32 11.03
C ASP A 394 -7.40 -20.78 11.89
N GLU A 395 -7.43 -21.02 13.19
CA GLU A 395 -6.48 -20.49 14.16
C GLU A 395 -6.38 -18.94 14.17
N GLN A 396 -7.37 -18.25 13.61
CA GLN A 396 -7.38 -16.79 13.46
C GLN A 396 -6.12 -16.23 12.76
N SER A 397 -5.55 -16.99 11.84
CA SER A 397 -4.33 -16.65 11.13
C SER A 397 -4.41 -17.04 9.65
N ILE A 398 -3.88 -16.18 8.78
CA ILE A 398 -3.65 -16.49 7.37
C ILE A 398 -2.22 -17.03 7.26
N HIS A 399 -2.09 -18.31 6.88
CA HIS A 399 -0.76 -18.92 6.77
C HIS A 399 0.05 -18.27 5.64
N PRO A 400 1.28 -17.78 5.87
CA PRO A 400 2.06 -17.04 4.88
C PRO A 400 2.29 -17.79 3.57
N LEU A 401 2.61 -19.09 3.64
CA LEU A 401 2.79 -19.91 2.44
C LEU A 401 1.47 -20.10 1.68
N GLY A 402 0.34 -20.24 2.39
CA GLY A 402 -0.98 -20.32 1.78
C GLY A 402 -1.33 -19.04 0.99
N LEU A 403 -1.04 -17.88 1.57
CA LEU A 403 -1.18 -16.59 0.90
C LEU A 403 -0.27 -16.50 -0.33
N LEU A 404 1.02 -16.80 -0.19
CA LEU A 404 1.97 -16.77 -1.30
C LEU A 404 1.50 -17.64 -2.47
N VAL A 405 1.14 -18.89 -2.21
CA VAL A 405 0.64 -19.81 -3.26
C VAL A 405 -0.63 -19.29 -3.93
N ALA A 406 -1.55 -18.72 -3.15
CA ALA A 406 -2.79 -18.14 -3.68
C ALA A 406 -2.57 -16.85 -4.49
N ALA A 407 -1.50 -16.10 -4.19
CA ALA A 407 -1.14 -14.88 -4.90
C ALA A 407 -0.36 -15.15 -6.22
N ILE A 408 0.28 -16.32 -6.39
CA ILE A 408 1.03 -16.64 -7.61
C ILE A 408 0.18 -16.55 -8.89
N PRO A 409 -1.02 -17.18 -9.01
CA PRO A 409 -1.80 -17.10 -10.24
C PRO A 409 -2.16 -15.65 -10.66
N PRO A 410 -2.72 -14.80 -9.79
CA PRO A 410 -3.00 -13.42 -10.17
C PRO A 410 -1.73 -12.60 -10.44
N THR A 411 -0.61 -12.89 -9.79
CA THR A 411 0.68 -12.26 -10.09
C THR A 411 1.17 -12.63 -11.49
N LEU A 412 1.01 -13.89 -11.93
CA LEU A 412 1.37 -14.30 -13.28
C LEU A 412 0.53 -13.59 -14.36
N VAL A 413 -0.75 -13.31 -14.08
CA VAL A 413 -1.58 -12.48 -14.97
C VAL A 413 -1.05 -11.04 -15.02
N ALA A 414 -0.64 -10.48 -13.89
CA ALA A 414 -0.04 -9.15 -13.85
C ALA A 414 1.31 -9.10 -14.62
N VAL A 415 2.16 -10.12 -14.45
CA VAL A 415 3.41 -10.28 -15.25
C VAL A 415 3.08 -10.28 -16.74
N ALA A 416 2.11 -11.08 -17.17
CA ALA A 416 1.70 -11.15 -18.57
C ALA A 416 1.19 -9.79 -19.07
N ALA A 417 0.35 -9.10 -18.30
CA ALA A 417 -0.17 -7.79 -18.68
C ALA A 417 0.94 -6.73 -18.82
N PHE A 418 1.88 -6.67 -17.89
CA PHE A 418 2.94 -5.64 -17.94
C PHE A 418 4.06 -5.96 -18.92
N ARG A 419 4.25 -7.24 -19.31
CA ARG A 419 5.36 -7.64 -20.19
C ARG A 419 4.94 -7.93 -21.63
N MET A 420 3.68 -8.27 -21.88
CA MET A 420 3.21 -8.69 -23.20
C MET A 420 2.28 -7.65 -23.87
N LEU A 421 1.66 -6.77 -23.06
CA LEU A 421 0.85 -5.65 -23.55
C LEU A 421 1.67 -4.35 -23.58
#